data_f7342ceafef97af7e8c5a4f98a6f1340
#
_entry.id   f7342ceafef97af7e8c5a4f98a6f1340
#
_cell.length_a   1.000
_cell.length_b   1.000
_cell.length_c   1.000
_cell.angle_alpha   90.00
_cell.angle_beta   90.00
_cell.angle_gamma   90.00
#
_symmetry.space_group_name_H-M   'P 1'
#
loop_
_entity.id
_entity.type
_entity.pdbx_description
1 polymer ?
#
loop_
_entity_poly.entity_id
_entity_poly.type
_entity_poly.pdbx_seq_one_letter_code
_entity_poly.pdbx_strand_id
1 'polypeptide(L)'
;MWTTVMQAFPRHTINRAVIVLLPKQPALDWIKSIDPSPANLTLGELRQEPDAFLVRDERMEFPEDAERWVHRRWKMFFEMFIADWYIDESLWPQKRTLKMFKDWFEIQYHPMVWDLSDGPIVNEDWD
;
A
#
# COMPACT_ATOMS: atom_id res chain seq x y z
N MET A 1 -7.99 22.65 30.52
CA MET A 1 -8.32 21.22 30.54
C MET A 1 -8.02 20.55 29.23
N TRP A 2 -8.66 20.97 28.21
CA TRP A 2 -8.40 20.53 26.85
C TRP A 2 -6.93 20.67 26.49
N THR A 3 -6.35 21.86 26.73
CA THR A 3 -4.94 22.11 26.44
C THR A 3 -4.00 21.18 27.18
N THR A 4 -4.30 20.87 28.44
CA THR A 4 -3.49 19.95 29.25
C THR A 4 -3.52 18.54 28.67
N VAL A 5 -4.71 18.06 28.29
CA VAL A 5 -4.85 16.73 27.68
C VAL A 5 -4.11 16.67 26.34
N MET A 6 -4.20 17.73 25.55
CA MET A 6 -3.52 17.82 24.25
C MET A 6 -2.00 17.79 24.42
N GLN A 7 -1.49 18.41 25.49
CA GLN A 7 -0.05 18.42 25.78
C GLN A 7 0.49 17.09 26.30
N ALA A 8 -0.39 16.22 26.80
CA ALA A 8 0.03 14.92 27.33
C ALA A 8 0.43 13.91 26.25
N PHE A 9 0.07 14.19 24.98
CA PHE A 9 0.32 13.28 23.88
C PHE A 9 1.10 13.98 22.77
N PRO A 10 2.11 13.29 22.19
CA PRO A 10 2.76 13.80 20.98
C PRO A 10 1.71 13.95 19.88
N ARG A 11 1.66 15.13 19.27
CA ARG A 11 0.63 15.44 18.26
C ARG A 11 1.23 16.22 17.12
N HIS A 12 1.90 15.52 16.26
CA HIS A 12 2.55 16.14 15.12
C HIS A 12 2.04 15.51 13.82
N THR A 13 1.52 16.35 12.93
CA THR A 13 1.39 15.93 11.54
C THR A 13 2.78 15.92 10.94
N ILE A 14 3.03 14.96 10.08
CA ILE A 14 4.32 14.87 9.40
C ILE A 14 4.16 15.32 7.94
N ASN A 15 5.28 15.64 7.32
CA ASN A 15 5.32 16.08 5.93
C ASN A 15 5.29 14.90 4.96
N ARG A 16 4.37 13.97 5.21
CA ARG A 16 4.16 12.77 4.40
C ARG A 16 2.67 12.51 4.28
N ALA A 17 2.30 11.90 3.20
CA ALA A 17 0.98 11.28 3.05
C ALA A 17 1.15 9.76 3.07
N VAL A 18 0.05 9.06 3.25
CA VAL A 18 0.02 7.59 3.16
C VAL A 18 -0.79 7.20 1.93
N ILE A 19 -0.21 6.32 1.14
CA ILE A 19 -0.91 5.62 0.07
C ILE A 19 -1.05 4.16 0.51
N VAL A 20 -2.25 3.64 0.42
CA VAL A 20 -2.55 2.23 0.70
C VAL A 20 -2.94 1.56 -0.61
N LEU A 21 -2.32 0.42 -0.89
CA LEU A 21 -2.60 -0.37 -2.08
C LEU A 21 -3.43 -1.57 -1.66
N LEU A 22 -4.70 -1.59 -2.06
CA LEU A 22 -5.63 -2.65 -1.69
C LEU A 22 -5.84 -3.60 -2.86
N PRO A 23 -5.60 -4.91 -2.68
CA PRO A 23 -5.85 -5.87 -3.75
C PRO A 23 -7.36 -6.04 -3.99
N LYS A 24 -7.71 -6.29 -5.24
CA LYS A 24 -9.07 -6.60 -5.69
C LYS A 24 -9.15 -8.08 -6.12
N GLN A 25 -10.32 -8.51 -6.53
CA GLN A 25 -10.59 -9.91 -6.85
C GLN A 25 -9.58 -10.55 -7.83
N PRO A 26 -9.16 -9.89 -8.93
CA PRO A 26 -8.18 -10.50 -9.82
C PRO A 26 -6.86 -10.85 -9.15
N ALA A 27 -6.42 -10.06 -8.16
CA ALA A 27 -5.21 -10.36 -7.41
C ALA A 27 -5.36 -11.65 -6.61
N LEU A 28 -6.51 -11.81 -5.94
CA LEU A 28 -6.82 -13.04 -5.21
C LEU A 28 -6.89 -14.24 -6.17
N ASP A 29 -7.54 -14.08 -7.30
CA ASP A 29 -7.66 -15.14 -8.30
C ASP A 29 -6.29 -15.62 -8.78
N TRP A 30 -5.36 -14.69 -9.01
CA TRP A 30 -4.00 -15.04 -9.40
C TRP A 30 -3.29 -15.84 -8.30
N ILE A 31 -3.37 -15.38 -7.04
CA ILE A 31 -2.75 -16.08 -5.90
C ILE A 31 -3.24 -17.52 -5.85
N LYS A 32 -4.55 -17.72 -5.94
CA LYS A 32 -5.16 -19.04 -5.85
C LYS A 32 -4.89 -19.92 -7.08
N SER A 33 -4.65 -19.29 -8.23
CA SER A 33 -4.33 -20.05 -9.45
C SER A 33 -2.98 -20.77 -9.35
N ILE A 34 -2.07 -20.22 -8.54
CA ILE A 34 -0.73 -20.78 -8.37
C ILE A 34 -0.71 -21.76 -7.21
N ASP A 35 -1.27 -21.37 -6.07
CA ASP A 35 -1.32 -22.21 -4.88
C ASP A 35 -2.72 -22.18 -4.29
N PRO A 36 -3.55 -23.20 -4.52
CA PRO A 36 -4.88 -23.27 -3.92
C PRO A 36 -4.84 -23.70 -2.45
N SER A 37 -3.67 -23.95 -1.85
CA SER A 37 -3.58 -24.40 -0.46
C SER A 37 -4.19 -23.45 0.54
N PRO A 38 -4.09 -22.11 0.42
CA PRO A 38 -4.94 -21.27 1.25
C PRO A 38 -6.35 -21.21 0.67
N ALA A 39 -7.00 -22.37 0.56
CA ALA A 39 -8.31 -22.51 -0.08
C ALA A 39 -9.37 -21.63 0.56
N ASN A 40 -9.15 -21.24 1.82
CA ASN A 40 -10.08 -20.40 2.59
C ASN A 40 -9.73 -18.92 2.55
N LEU A 41 -8.68 -18.52 1.83
CA LEU A 41 -8.32 -17.12 1.73
C LEU A 41 -9.42 -16.36 0.99
N THR A 42 -10.00 -15.38 1.67
CA THR A 42 -11.04 -14.53 1.10
C THR A 42 -10.46 -13.18 0.68
N LEU A 43 -11.17 -12.47 -0.17
CA LEU A 43 -10.77 -11.11 -0.54
C LEU A 43 -10.74 -10.20 0.69
N GLY A 44 -11.69 -10.35 1.61
CA GLY A 44 -11.71 -9.58 2.85
C GLY A 44 -10.44 -9.78 3.67
N GLU A 45 -9.98 -11.03 3.81
CA GLU A 45 -8.76 -11.33 4.53
C GLU A 45 -7.52 -10.77 3.82
N LEU A 46 -7.48 -10.90 2.49
CA LEU A 46 -6.38 -10.36 1.70
C LEU A 46 -6.26 -8.83 1.87
N ARG A 47 -7.37 -8.14 2.04
CA ARG A 47 -7.43 -6.69 2.19
C ARG A 47 -7.21 -6.19 3.61
N GLN A 48 -7.09 -7.08 4.60
CA GLN A 48 -6.92 -6.69 6.01
C GLN A 48 -5.51 -6.20 6.34
N GLU A 49 -4.51 -6.65 5.60
CA GLU A 49 -3.12 -6.30 5.85
C GLU A 49 -2.47 -5.73 4.58
N PRO A 50 -2.98 -4.61 4.07
CA PRO A 50 -2.42 -3.99 2.88
C PRO A 50 -1.10 -3.31 3.19
N ASP A 51 -0.24 -3.19 2.18
CA ASP A 51 0.94 -2.35 2.29
C ASP A 51 0.55 -0.88 2.31
N ALA A 52 1.21 -0.13 3.19
CA ALA A 52 1.05 1.32 3.28
C ALA A 52 2.40 1.97 3.01
N PHE A 53 2.38 3.00 2.19
CA PHE A 53 3.59 3.68 1.73
C PHE A 53 3.56 5.13 2.17
N LEU A 54 4.63 5.58 2.82
CA LEU A 54 4.81 7.00 3.09
C LEU A 54 5.37 7.65 1.84
N VAL A 55 4.72 8.72 1.41
CA VAL A 55 5.13 9.45 0.21
C VAL A 55 5.16 10.94 0.49
N ARG A 56 6.02 11.66 -0.24
CA ARG A 56 6.04 13.11 -0.21
C ARG A 56 6.15 13.62 -1.63
N ASP A 57 5.09 14.28 -2.08
CA ASP A 57 5.11 15.03 -3.34
C ASP A 57 4.27 16.28 -3.14
N GLU A 58 4.88 17.44 -3.28
CA GLU A 58 4.22 18.73 -3.04
C GLU A 58 3.09 19.01 -4.03
N ARG A 59 3.06 18.30 -5.16
CA ARG A 59 2.01 18.41 -6.16
C ARG A 59 0.81 17.52 -5.86
N MET A 60 0.92 16.68 -4.82
CA MET A 60 -0.13 15.73 -4.47
C MET A 60 -1.06 16.34 -3.42
N GLU A 61 -2.21 16.79 -3.86
CA GLU A 61 -3.22 17.45 -3.00
C GLU A 61 -4.50 16.63 -2.88
N PHE A 62 -4.92 15.98 -3.95
CA PHE A 62 -6.18 15.27 -4.05
C PHE A 62 -5.97 13.79 -4.32
N PRO A 63 -7.01 12.95 -4.05
CA PRO A 63 -6.91 11.51 -4.36
C PRO A 63 -6.53 11.22 -5.81
N GLU A 64 -6.99 12.03 -6.74
CA GLU A 64 -6.66 11.85 -8.17
C GLU A 64 -5.16 12.07 -8.44
N ASP A 65 -4.54 12.96 -7.69
CA ASP A 65 -3.09 13.19 -7.79
C ASP A 65 -2.32 11.95 -7.31
N ALA A 66 -2.77 11.34 -6.23
CA ALA A 66 -2.19 10.13 -5.67
C ALA A 66 -2.33 8.97 -6.66
N GLU A 67 -3.49 8.82 -7.27
CA GLU A 67 -3.72 7.79 -8.30
C GLU A 67 -2.75 7.97 -9.46
N ARG A 68 -2.60 9.19 -9.97
CA ARG A 68 -1.66 9.47 -11.06
C ARG A 68 -0.22 9.15 -10.67
N TRP A 69 0.15 9.50 -9.45
CA TRP A 69 1.50 9.24 -8.94
C TRP A 69 1.79 7.74 -8.89
N VAL A 70 0.86 6.94 -8.39
CA VAL A 70 0.99 5.48 -8.34
C VAL A 70 0.96 4.89 -9.74
N HIS A 71 0.08 5.36 -10.61
CA HIS A 71 -0.06 4.82 -11.97
C HIS A 71 1.20 5.05 -12.81
N ARG A 72 1.93 6.13 -12.57
CA ARG A 72 3.23 6.34 -13.24
C ARG A 72 4.29 5.36 -12.78
N ARG A 73 4.09 4.75 -11.60
CA ARG A 73 5.01 3.81 -10.97
C ARG A 73 4.40 2.41 -10.86
N TRP A 74 3.44 2.12 -11.68
CA TRP A 74 2.65 0.90 -11.56
C TRP A 74 3.47 -0.37 -11.61
N LYS A 75 4.54 -0.40 -12.39
CA LYS A 75 5.40 -1.59 -12.50
C LYS A 75 6.04 -1.93 -11.16
N MET A 76 6.56 -0.91 -10.48
CA MET A 76 7.19 -1.09 -9.18
C MET A 76 6.20 -1.64 -8.16
N PHE A 77 5.03 -1.01 -8.04
CA PHE A 77 4.01 -1.45 -7.09
C PHE A 77 3.50 -2.85 -7.41
N PHE A 78 3.29 -3.14 -8.69
CA PHE A 78 2.83 -4.45 -9.12
C PHE A 78 3.84 -5.53 -8.75
N GLU A 79 5.11 -5.31 -9.06
CA GLU A 79 6.18 -6.27 -8.77
C GLU A 79 6.39 -6.46 -7.26
N MET A 80 6.29 -5.40 -6.48
CA MET A 80 6.37 -5.52 -5.02
C MET A 80 5.28 -6.45 -4.48
N PHE A 81 4.06 -6.29 -4.96
CA PHE A 81 2.95 -7.14 -4.52
C PHE A 81 3.15 -8.60 -4.92
N ILE A 82 3.45 -8.85 -6.19
CA ILE A 82 3.57 -10.24 -6.67
C ILE A 82 4.78 -10.93 -6.07
N ALA A 83 5.87 -10.20 -5.83
CA ALA A 83 7.08 -10.76 -5.20
C ALA A 83 6.85 -11.15 -3.74
N ASP A 84 5.97 -10.44 -3.02
CA ASP A 84 5.60 -10.79 -1.66
C ASP A 84 4.90 -12.15 -1.58
N TRP A 85 4.19 -12.53 -2.63
CA TRP A 85 3.48 -13.80 -2.68
C TRP A 85 4.34 -14.93 -3.25
N TYR A 86 5.07 -14.67 -4.34
CA TYR A 86 5.88 -15.70 -5.00
C TYR A 86 7.19 -15.09 -5.48
N ILE A 87 8.29 -15.64 -5.01
CA ILE A 87 9.64 -15.19 -5.38
C ILE A 87 9.98 -15.62 -6.81
N ASP A 88 9.46 -16.78 -7.25
CA ASP A 88 9.73 -17.32 -8.58
C ASP A 88 9.05 -16.48 -9.65
N GLU A 89 9.85 -15.73 -10.41
CA GLU A 89 9.35 -14.85 -11.46
C GLU A 89 8.60 -15.57 -12.57
N SER A 90 8.84 -16.87 -12.76
CA SER A 90 8.13 -17.65 -13.76
C SER A 90 6.64 -17.81 -13.44
N LEU A 91 6.26 -17.62 -12.17
CA LEU A 91 4.88 -17.68 -11.70
C LEU A 91 4.15 -16.34 -11.84
N TRP A 92 4.88 -15.27 -12.13
CA TRP A 92 4.31 -13.94 -12.23
C TRP A 92 3.50 -13.79 -13.51
N PRO A 93 2.47 -12.93 -13.53
CA PRO A 93 1.78 -12.62 -14.77
C PRO A 93 2.76 -12.08 -15.80
N GLN A 94 2.80 -12.69 -17.00
CA GLN A 94 3.86 -12.43 -17.97
C GLN A 94 3.63 -11.17 -18.82
N LYS A 95 2.38 -10.77 -19.01
CA LYS A 95 2.05 -9.60 -19.84
C LYS A 95 1.35 -8.55 -18.99
N ARG A 96 2.10 -8.00 -18.03
CA ARG A 96 1.56 -6.99 -17.13
C ARG A 96 1.39 -5.68 -17.86
N THR A 97 0.28 -5.00 -17.60
CA THR A 97 -0.04 -3.69 -18.17
C THR A 97 -0.59 -2.77 -17.09
N LEU A 98 -0.59 -1.47 -17.36
CA LEU A 98 -1.21 -0.49 -16.48
C LEU A 98 -2.70 -0.80 -16.27
N LYS A 99 -3.40 -1.21 -17.33
CA LYS A 99 -4.81 -1.57 -17.21
C LYS A 99 -5.00 -2.73 -16.24
N MET A 100 -4.16 -3.75 -16.33
CA MET A 100 -4.17 -4.88 -15.42
C MET A 100 -3.94 -4.43 -13.98
N PHE A 101 -2.98 -3.54 -13.76
CA PHE A 101 -2.72 -2.97 -12.44
C PHE A 101 -3.96 -2.27 -11.88
N LYS A 102 -4.62 -1.45 -12.68
CA LYS A 102 -5.84 -0.76 -12.27
C LYS A 102 -6.97 -1.74 -11.93
N ASP A 103 -7.05 -2.84 -12.65
CA ASP A 103 -8.07 -3.87 -12.40
C ASP A 103 -7.77 -4.67 -11.12
N TRP A 104 -6.51 -4.77 -10.74
CA TRP A 104 -6.08 -5.56 -9.59
C TRP A 104 -6.04 -4.80 -8.27
N PHE A 105 -5.91 -3.47 -8.32
CA PHE A 105 -5.67 -2.68 -7.10
C PHE A 105 -6.54 -1.45 -7.01
N GLU A 106 -6.97 -1.19 -5.79
CA GLU A 106 -7.59 0.06 -5.37
C GLU A 106 -6.54 0.88 -4.62
N ILE A 107 -6.50 2.17 -4.89
CA ILE A 107 -5.56 3.08 -4.25
C ILE A 107 -6.33 3.94 -3.26
N GLN A 108 -5.87 3.97 -2.00
CA GLN A 108 -6.39 4.88 -0.99
C GLN A 108 -5.31 5.91 -0.67
N TYR A 109 -5.74 7.13 -0.43
CA TYR A 109 -4.86 8.25 -0.15
C TYR A 109 -5.26 8.90 1.17
N HIS A 110 -4.29 9.05 2.08
CA HIS A 110 -4.49 9.65 3.39
C HIS A 110 -3.45 10.77 3.57
N PRO A 111 -3.85 12.04 3.37
CA PRO A 111 -2.89 13.15 3.41
C PRO A 111 -2.53 13.61 4.81
N MET A 112 -3.37 13.31 5.81
CA MET A 112 -3.15 13.75 7.18
C MET A 112 -2.59 12.60 8.00
N VAL A 113 -1.27 12.57 8.14
CA VAL A 113 -0.57 11.53 8.89
C VAL A 113 -0.01 12.14 10.18
N TRP A 114 -0.29 11.47 11.30
CA TRP A 114 0.14 11.92 12.62
C TRP A 114 1.22 10.98 13.13
N ASP A 115 2.29 11.55 13.65
CA ASP A 115 3.30 10.78 14.37
C ASP A 115 3.04 10.95 15.86
N LEU A 116 2.68 9.86 16.52
CA LEU A 116 2.39 9.84 17.95
C LEU A 116 3.55 9.31 18.78
N SER A 117 4.66 8.98 18.14
CA SER A 117 5.83 8.43 18.81
C SER A 117 6.85 9.53 19.12
N ASP A 118 7.59 9.36 20.22
CA ASP A 118 8.60 10.32 20.65
C ASP A 118 9.94 10.16 19.92
N GLY A 119 10.19 8.98 19.37
CA GLY A 119 11.46 8.68 18.73
C GLY A 119 11.45 8.97 17.23
N PRO A 120 12.62 9.00 16.61
CA PRO A 120 12.72 9.18 15.16
C PRO A 120 12.23 7.94 14.42
N ILE A 121 11.77 8.18 13.18
CA ILE A 121 11.49 7.09 12.24
C ILE A 121 12.82 6.53 11.76
N VAL A 122 12.97 5.21 11.81
CA VAL A 122 14.19 4.52 11.41
C VAL A 122 13.85 3.51 10.32
N ASN A 123 14.67 3.49 9.27
CA ASN A 123 14.50 2.49 8.23
C ASN A 123 14.95 1.12 8.75
N GLU A 124 14.17 0.10 8.45
CA GLU A 124 14.50 -1.28 8.79
C GLU A 124 14.97 -2.01 7.54
N ASP A 125 16.10 -2.69 7.63
CA ASP A 125 16.64 -3.46 6.52
C ASP A 125 16.20 -4.92 6.65
N TRP A 126 15.65 -5.45 5.57
CA TRP A 126 15.20 -6.85 5.51
C TRP A 126 16.19 -7.63 4.64
N ASP A 127 17.00 -8.43 5.30
CA ASP A 127 17.96 -9.31 4.59
C ASP A 127 17.39 -10.70 4.37
#